data_46de0100badc597d8c13bccd44443a96
#
_entry.id   46de0100badc597d8c13bccd44443a96
#
_cell.length_a   1.000
_cell.length_b   1.000
_cell.length_c   1.000
_cell.angle_alpha   90.00
_cell.angle_beta   90.00
_cell.angle_gamma   90.00
#
_symmetry.space_group_name_H-M   'P 1'
#
loop_
_entity.id
_entity.type
_entity.pdbx_description
1 polymer ?
#
loop_
_entity_poly.entity_id
_entity_poly.type
_entity_poly.pdbx_seq_one_letter_code
_entity_poly.pdbx_strand_id
1 'polypeptide(L)'
;MLQKVLIANRGEIALRITRACKTLGIKTVGIYSDADKDLMHLRFVDEAVCIGPGASSDSYLNIPAIITAAEITGADAIHPGYGFLSENAEFAEIVESSGFTFIGPRPEHIRLMGNKVSAIVAMKKAGVPTVPGCDHAVTIHNALAEAKEIGFPLIVKAAAGGGGRGMRIVERVDTLLESVQAAQRDAEMWFGDDTVYMERFLQKPRHVEVQVLGDGNGHAIHLYDRDCSLQRRHQKVLEEAPAPNLPEQARADILQACVNACQLMQYRGAGTFEFLFEDGEFFFIEMNTRVQVEHPVTEMVTGVDIIEQQLRIA
;
A
#
# COMPACT_ATOMS: atom_id res chain seq x y z
N MET A 1 13.53 -11.97 19.47
CA MET A 1 13.43 -10.47 19.56
C MET A 1 14.54 -9.90 18.70
N LEU A 2 14.21 -8.97 17.82
CA LEU A 2 15.16 -8.35 16.89
C LEU A 2 16.29 -7.64 17.63
N GLN A 3 17.54 -7.78 17.16
CA GLN A 3 18.72 -7.18 17.76
C GLN A 3 19.24 -5.99 16.95
N LYS A 4 19.18 -6.11 15.60
CA LYS A 4 19.69 -5.08 14.70
C LYS A 4 18.85 -5.03 13.42
N VAL A 5 18.33 -3.86 13.10
CA VAL A 5 17.46 -3.62 11.93
C VAL A 5 18.18 -2.76 10.90
N LEU A 6 18.28 -3.23 9.66
CA LEU A 6 18.64 -2.40 8.53
C LEU A 6 17.39 -1.68 8.03
N ILE A 7 17.49 -0.36 7.87
CA ILE A 7 16.42 0.50 7.39
C ILE A 7 16.63 0.74 5.89
N ALA A 8 15.87 0.01 5.06
CA ALA A 8 15.96 0.05 3.60
C ALA A 8 15.19 1.24 3.02
N ASN A 9 15.46 2.43 3.55
CA ASN A 9 14.82 3.68 3.14
C ASN A 9 15.69 4.89 3.51
N ARG A 10 15.21 6.10 3.24
CA ARG A 10 15.90 7.38 3.48
C ARG A 10 14.95 8.41 4.10
N GLY A 11 15.50 9.58 4.42
CA GLY A 11 14.71 10.76 4.79
C GLY A 11 13.98 10.60 6.13
N GLU A 12 12.75 11.13 6.17
CA GLU A 12 11.98 11.20 7.41
C GLU A 12 11.54 9.82 7.91
N ILE A 13 11.14 8.90 7.01
CA ILE A 13 10.72 7.57 7.43
C ILE A 13 11.87 6.75 8.00
N ALA A 14 13.09 6.89 7.47
CA ALA A 14 14.26 6.26 8.04
C ALA A 14 14.54 6.80 9.46
N LEU A 15 14.39 8.09 9.68
CA LEU A 15 14.51 8.71 11.01
C LEU A 15 13.39 8.22 11.95
N ARG A 16 12.16 8.10 11.44
CA ARG A 16 10.99 7.60 12.19
C ARG A 16 11.21 6.17 12.69
N ILE A 17 11.68 5.28 11.79
CA ILE A 17 12.00 3.89 12.13
C ILE A 17 13.17 3.83 13.14
N THR A 18 14.21 4.63 12.93
CA THR A 18 15.34 4.73 13.88
C THR A 18 14.89 5.07 15.29
N ARG A 19 13.93 6.00 15.45
CA ARG A 19 13.38 6.37 16.76
C ARG A 19 12.65 5.21 17.42
N ALA A 20 11.80 4.49 16.69
CA ALA A 20 11.09 3.32 17.20
C ALA A 20 12.07 2.21 17.62
N CYS A 21 13.07 1.91 16.81
CA CYS A 21 14.11 0.94 17.14
C CYS A 21 14.84 1.34 18.45
N LYS A 22 15.19 2.61 18.61
CA LYS A 22 15.84 3.11 19.85
C LYS A 22 14.96 2.96 21.08
N THR A 23 13.67 3.27 20.97
CA THR A 23 12.71 3.05 22.07
C THR A 23 12.68 1.59 22.51
N LEU A 24 12.79 0.66 21.54
CA LEU A 24 12.81 -0.78 21.82
C LEU A 24 14.19 -1.37 22.15
N GLY A 25 15.24 -0.55 22.16
CA GLY A 25 16.61 -0.98 22.42
C GLY A 25 17.23 -1.79 21.27
N ILE A 26 16.70 -1.66 20.06
CA ILE A 26 17.16 -2.33 18.83
C ILE A 26 18.21 -1.46 18.14
N LYS A 27 19.35 -2.04 17.75
CA LYS A 27 20.37 -1.35 16.97
C LYS A 27 19.91 -1.10 15.54
N THR A 28 20.46 -0.07 14.91
CA THR A 28 20.01 0.40 13.59
C THR A 28 21.15 0.53 12.61
N VAL A 29 20.92 0.08 11.38
CA VAL A 29 21.78 0.32 10.23
C VAL A 29 21.00 1.20 9.24
N GLY A 30 21.51 2.40 8.98
CA GLY A 30 21.00 3.27 7.92
C GLY A 30 21.72 3.02 6.61
N ILE A 31 20.99 2.99 5.49
CA ILE A 31 21.59 2.98 4.16
C ILE A 31 21.49 4.37 3.52
N TYR A 32 22.42 4.69 2.63
CA TYR A 32 22.40 5.94 1.90
C TYR A 32 23.07 5.85 0.52
N SER A 33 22.61 6.65 -0.42
CA SER A 33 23.32 6.90 -1.68
C SER A 33 24.34 8.02 -1.51
N ASP A 34 25.32 8.14 -2.39
CA ASP A 34 26.32 9.22 -2.38
C ASP A 34 25.69 10.62 -2.22
N ALA A 35 24.52 10.83 -2.84
CA ALA A 35 23.79 12.10 -2.78
C ALA A 35 23.17 12.38 -1.40
N ASP A 36 22.97 11.34 -0.59
CA ASP A 36 22.23 11.40 0.68
C ASP A 36 23.12 11.31 1.93
N LYS A 37 24.44 11.34 1.76
CA LYS A 37 25.43 11.17 2.83
C LYS A 37 25.29 12.12 4.02
N ASP A 38 24.64 13.26 3.84
CA ASP A 38 24.46 14.29 4.86
C ASP A 38 23.04 14.31 5.46
N LEU A 39 22.17 13.34 5.10
CA LEU A 39 20.80 13.29 5.60
C LEU A 39 20.73 13.07 7.12
N MET A 40 19.73 13.67 7.72
CA MET A 40 19.57 13.72 9.17
C MET A 40 19.49 12.34 9.82
N HIS A 41 18.82 11.34 9.20
CA HIS A 41 18.67 10.02 9.79
C HIS A 41 20.01 9.34 10.06
N LEU A 42 21.05 9.60 9.24
CA LEU A 42 22.39 9.03 9.40
C LEU A 42 23.11 9.48 10.69
N ARG A 43 22.68 10.61 11.26
CA ARG A 43 23.22 11.10 12.55
C ARG A 43 22.67 10.34 13.76
N PHE A 44 21.62 9.56 13.57
CA PHE A 44 20.90 8.88 14.64
C PHE A 44 20.98 7.35 14.58
N VAL A 45 21.39 6.76 13.46
CA VAL A 45 21.64 5.32 13.36
C VAL A 45 22.94 4.93 14.05
N ASP A 46 23.07 3.65 14.42
CA ASP A 46 24.30 3.13 15.05
C ASP A 46 25.38 2.85 14.00
N GLU A 47 25.00 2.40 12.81
CA GLU A 47 25.88 2.14 11.67
C GLU A 47 25.28 2.70 10.39
N ALA A 48 26.10 3.08 9.43
CA ALA A 48 25.65 3.59 8.13
C ALA A 48 26.46 2.98 6.99
N VAL A 49 25.76 2.59 5.90
CA VAL A 49 26.38 1.94 4.72
C VAL A 49 26.00 2.70 3.46
N CYS A 50 27.00 3.10 2.68
CA CYS A 50 26.75 3.62 1.33
C CYS A 50 26.42 2.46 0.40
N ILE A 51 25.28 2.56 -0.29
CA ILE A 51 24.77 1.48 -1.18
C ILE A 51 24.87 1.82 -2.67
N GLY A 52 25.50 2.94 -3.04
CA GLY A 52 25.73 3.29 -4.43
C GLY A 52 25.52 4.76 -4.75
N PRO A 53 25.50 5.11 -6.05
CA PRO A 53 25.34 6.47 -6.52
C PRO A 53 23.93 7.04 -6.26
N GLY A 54 23.75 8.35 -6.55
CA GLY A 54 22.52 9.08 -6.23
C GLY A 54 21.24 8.59 -6.96
N ALA A 55 21.37 7.89 -8.08
CA ALA A 55 20.20 7.33 -8.78
C ALA A 55 19.57 6.19 -7.96
N SER A 56 18.24 6.22 -7.77
CA SER A 56 17.54 5.21 -6.98
C SER A 56 17.65 3.80 -7.57
N SER A 57 17.70 3.67 -8.90
CA SER A 57 17.93 2.39 -9.59
C SER A 57 19.23 1.70 -9.18
N ASP A 58 20.24 2.50 -8.88
CA ASP A 58 21.61 2.03 -8.61
C ASP A 58 21.91 1.96 -7.10
N SER A 59 20.93 2.34 -6.26
CA SER A 59 21.05 2.41 -4.80
C SER A 59 19.83 1.81 -4.10
N TYR A 60 18.79 2.60 -3.80
CA TYR A 60 17.62 2.19 -2.99
C TYR A 60 16.71 1.14 -3.65
N LEU A 61 16.82 0.93 -4.96
CA LEU A 61 16.13 -0.14 -5.71
C LEU A 61 17.09 -1.29 -6.07
N ASN A 62 18.35 -1.22 -5.66
CA ASN A 62 19.35 -2.26 -5.89
C ASN A 62 19.28 -3.30 -4.75
N ILE A 63 18.48 -4.34 -4.95
CA ILE A 63 18.28 -5.41 -3.96
C ILE A 63 19.60 -6.05 -3.52
N PRO A 64 20.52 -6.46 -4.42
CA PRO A 64 21.82 -7.01 -4.03
C PRO A 64 22.62 -6.10 -3.11
N ALA A 65 22.65 -4.79 -3.35
CA ALA A 65 23.37 -3.85 -2.49
C ALA A 65 22.77 -3.76 -1.08
N ILE A 66 21.44 -3.80 -0.98
CA ILE A 66 20.73 -3.77 0.31
C ILE A 66 20.99 -5.06 1.10
N ILE A 67 20.90 -6.23 0.46
CA ILE A 67 21.18 -7.53 1.10
C ILE A 67 22.64 -7.58 1.56
N THR A 68 23.59 -7.18 0.73
CA THR A 68 25.01 -7.11 1.11
C THR A 68 25.22 -6.19 2.32
N ALA A 69 24.56 -5.03 2.35
CA ALA A 69 24.64 -4.12 3.50
C ALA A 69 24.10 -4.79 4.79
N ALA A 70 23.03 -5.59 4.70
CA ALA A 70 22.52 -6.33 5.85
C ALA A 70 23.50 -7.42 6.32
N GLU A 71 24.10 -8.15 5.38
CA GLU A 71 25.09 -9.21 5.68
C GLU A 71 26.33 -8.64 6.40
N ILE A 72 26.96 -7.63 5.81
CA ILE A 72 28.24 -7.08 6.36
C ILE A 72 28.05 -6.40 7.70
N THR A 73 26.86 -5.88 7.99
CA THR A 73 26.55 -5.24 9.27
C THR A 73 25.98 -6.21 10.30
N GLY A 74 25.67 -7.44 9.90
CA GLY A 74 25.05 -8.44 10.77
C GLY A 74 23.67 -8.02 11.26
N ALA A 75 22.87 -7.35 10.43
CA ALA A 75 21.46 -7.09 10.70
C ALA A 75 20.70 -8.43 10.72
N ASP A 76 19.65 -8.52 11.53
CA ASP A 76 18.77 -9.70 11.58
C ASP A 76 17.41 -9.45 10.92
N ALA A 77 17.10 -8.18 10.64
CA ALA A 77 15.85 -7.80 9.99
C ALA A 77 16.03 -6.57 9.07
N ILE A 78 15.12 -6.42 8.12
CA ILE A 78 15.08 -5.30 7.19
C ILE A 78 13.71 -4.62 7.24
N HIS A 79 13.69 -3.32 7.52
CA HIS A 79 12.48 -2.50 7.48
C HIS A 79 12.45 -1.67 6.20
N PRO A 80 11.48 -1.87 5.29
CA PRO A 80 11.44 -1.18 4.01
C PRO A 80 10.85 0.24 4.09
N GLY A 81 10.19 0.61 5.19
CA GLY A 81 9.43 1.85 5.30
C GLY A 81 8.24 1.92 4.34
N TYR A 82 8.19 2.97 3.54
CA TYR A 82 7.22 3.13 2.44
C TYR A 82 7.93 3.61 1.16
N GLY A 83 7.28 3.44 -0.01
CA GLY A 83 7.92 3.69 -1.32
C GLY A 83 9.04 2.70 -1.61
N PHE A 84 9.89 2.99 -2.58
CA PHE A 84 10.96 2.11 -3.03
C PHE A 84 10.55 0.63 -3.14
N LEU A 85 11.11 -0.23 -2.30
CA LEU A 85 10.87 -1.68 -2.32
C LEU A 85 9.84 -2.17 -1.30
N SER A 86 9.13 -1.26 -0.61
CA SER A 86 8.20 -1.65 0.48
C SER A 86 7.01 -2.50 0.02
N GLU A 87 6.61 -2.38 -1.23
CA GLU A 87 5.53 -3.17 -1.86
C GLU A 87 6.06 -4.06 -2.99
N ASN A 88 7.36 -4.41 -2.94
CA ASN A 88 7.98 -5.32 -3.88
C ASN A 88 8.02 -6.74 -3.27
N ALA A 89 7.19 -7.63 -3.81
CA ALA A 89 7.07 -9.01 -3.32
C ALA A 89 8.36 -9.83 -3.52
N GLU A 90 9.10 -9.59 -4.61
CA GLU A 90 10.38 -10.24 -4.89
C GLU A 90 11.43 -9.83 -3.85
N PHE A 91 11.49 -8.54 -3.50
CA PHE A 91 12.39 -8.07 -2.44
C PHE A 91 12.09 -8.73 -1.10
N ALA A 92 10.81 -8.79 -0.70
CA ALA A 92 10.42 -9.45 0.54
C ALA A 92 10.80 -10.93 0.55
N GLU A 93 10.63 -11.64 -0.56
CA GLU A 93 11.01 -13.04 -0.75
C GLU A 93 12.52 -13.25 -0.68
N ILE A 94 13.31 -12.37 -1.33
CA ILE A 94 14.78 -12.40 -1.28
C ILE A 94 15.27 -12.14 0.15
N VAL A 95 14.71 -11.16 0.86
CA VAL A 95 15.06 -10.88 2.26
C VAL A 95 14.84 -12.12 3.13
N GLU A 96 13.66 -12.76 3.06
CA GLU A 96 13.35 -13.93 3.88
C GLU A 96 14.18 -15.16 3.47
N SER A 97 14.41 -15.40 2.18
CA SER A 97 15.25 -16.51 1.71
C SER A 97 16.74 -16.32 2.02
N SER A 98 17.18 -15.06 2.20
CA SER A 98 18.55 -14.76 2.67
C SER A 98 18.73 -14.88 4.19
N GLY A 99 17.69 -15.30 4.92
CA GLY A 99 17.75 -15.53 6.37
C GLY A 99 17.47 -14.29 7.22
N PHE A 100 17.02 -13.19 6.62
CA PHE A 100 16.60 -11.98 7.34
C PHE A 100 15.10 -11.97 7.57
N THR A 101 14.65 -11.29 8.63
CA THR A 101 13.23 -11.01 8.83
C THR A 101 12.82 -9.79 7.99
N PHE A 102 11.84 -9.93 7.10
CA PHE A 102 11.20 -8.80 6.45
C PHE A 102 10.15 -8.18 7.38
N ILE A 103 10.35 -6.91 7.78
CA ILE A 103 9.40 -6.19 8.64
C ILE A 103 8.27 -5.63 7.78
N GLY A 104 7.25 -6.45 7.62
CA GLY A 104 6.12 -6.18 6.75
C GLY A 104 5.28 -7.43 6.48
N PRO A 105 4.36 -7.36 5.51
CA PRO A 105 3.53 -8.47 5.10
C PRO A 105 4.36 -9.59 4.46
N ARG A 106 3.75 -10.77 4.36
CA ARG A 106 4.34 -11.87 3.59
C ARG A 106 4.37 -11.54 2.09
N PRO A 107 5.33 -12.08 1.32
CA PRO A 107 5.43 -11.83 -0.12
C PRO A 107 4.13 -12.12 -0.90
N GLU A 108 3.38 -13.18 -0.51
CA GLU A 108 2.11 -13.52 -1.12
C GLU A 108 1.04 -12.43 -0.93
N HIS A 109 1.00 -11.76 0.23
CA HIS A 109 0.06 -10.67 0.49
C HIS A 109 0.39 -9.43 -0.35
N ILE A 110 1.69 -9.10 -0.47
CA ILE A 110 2.15 -8.00 -1.32
C ILE A 110 1.77 -8.27 -2.77
N ARG A 111 2.00 -9.50 -3.26
CA ARG A 111 1.68 -9.92 -4.63
C ARG A 111 0.17 -9.90 -4.90
N LEU A 112 -0.62 -10.39 -3.94
CA LEU A 112 -2.09 -10.42 -4.03
C LEU A 112 -2.67 -9.01 -4.12
N MET A 113 -2.24 -8.09 -3.24
CA MET A 113 -2.76 -6.72 -3.18
C MET A 113 -2.17 -5.81 -4.24
N GLY A 114 -1.00 -6.14 -4.78
CA GLY A 114 -0.36 -5.39 -5.87
C GLY A 114 -1.09 -5.51 -7.21
N ASN A 115 -1.96 -6.51 -7.39
CA ASN A 115 -2.82 -6.63 -8.57
C ASN A 115 -4.26 -6.28 -8.21
N LYS A 116 -4.80 -5.21 -8.79
CA LYS A 116 -6.13 -4.68 -8.44
C LYS A 116 -7.27 -5.66 -8.67
N VAL A 117 -7.24 -6.43 -9.74
CA VAL A 117 -8.29 -7.43 -10.03
C VAL A 117 -8.26 -8.53 -8.96
N SER A 118 -7.08 -9.07 -8.68
CA SER A 118 -6.90 -10.10 -7.64
C SER A 118 -7.31 -9.59 -6.26
N ALA A 119 -6.95 -8.33 -5.94
CA ALA A 119 -7.33 -7.69 -4.68
C ALA A 119 -8.85 -7.54 -4.56
N ILE A 120 -9.54 -7.06 -5.59
CA ILE A 120 -11.00 -6.92 -5.63
C ILE A 120 -11.67 -8.29 -5.41
N VAL A 121 -11.21 -9.34 -6.10
CA VAL A 121 -11.75 -10.71 -5.96
C VAL A 121 -11.54 -11.23 -4.54
N ALA A 122 -10.36 -11.02 -3.96
CA ALA A 122 -10.07 -11.42 -2.58
C ALA A 122 -10.95 -10.67 -1.57
N MET A 123 -11.13 -9.36 -1.76
CA MET A 123 -11.94 -8.52 -0.90
C MET A 123 -13.44 -8.86 -0.98
N LYS A 124 -13.98 -9.11 -2.17
CA LYS A 124 -15.35 -9.62 -2.33
C LYS A 124 -15.56 -10.93 -1.55
N LYS A 125 -14.61 -11.87 -1.63
CA LYS A 125 -14.66 -13.14 -0.88
C LYS A 125 -14.61 -12.94 0.64
N ALA A 126 -13.89 -11.92 1.09
CA ALA A 126 -13.78 -11.56 2.50
C ALA A 126 -14.99 -10.73 3.01
N GLY A 127 -15.94 -10.41 2.15
CA GLY A 127 -17.12 -9.59 2.51
C GLY A 127 -16.85 -8.10 2.61
N VAL A 128 -15.72 -7.63 2.06
CA VAL A 128 -15.43 -6.19 1.96
C VAL A 128 -16.14 -5.61 0.75
N PRO A 129 -16.93 -4.53 0.91
CA PRO A 129 -17.65 -3.91 -0.20
C PRO A 129 -16.69 -3.38 -1.27
N THR A 130 -17.00 -3.63 -2.54
CA THR A 130 -16.21 -3.16 -3.67
C THR A 130 -17.06 -2.35 -4.64
N VAL A 131 -16.44 -1.48 -5.43
CA VAL A 131 -17.18 -0.76 -6.48
C VAL A 131 -17.84 -1.79 -7.42
N PRO A 132 -19.15 -1.63 -7.76
CA PRO A 132 -19.78 -2.46 -8.77
C PRO A 132 -19.02 -2.39 -10.10
N GLY A 133 -18.57 -3.52 -10.59
CA GLY A 133 -17.73 -3.62 -11.79
C GLY A 133 -17.34 -5.05 -12.10
N CYS A 134 -16.58 -5.24 -13.16
CA CYS A 134 -16.07 -6.54 -13.56
C CYS A 134 -14.87 -6.96 -12.68
N ASP A 135 -14.77 -8.26 -12.41
CA ASP A 135 -13.69 -8.90 -11.67
C ASP A 135 -12.71 -9.68 -12.57
N HIS A 136 -12.74 -9.34 -13.86
CA HIS A 136 -11.90 -9.94 -14.89
C HIS A 136 -11.46 -8.88 -15.91
N ALA A 137 -10.51 -9.26 -16.74
CA ALA A 137 -10.00 -8.39 -17.80
C ALA A 137 -11.08 -8.03 -18.81
N VAL A 138 -11.13 -6.75 -19.16
CA VAL A 138 -12.00 -6.23 -20.21
C VAL A 138 -11.26 -6.18 -21.54
N THR A 139 -11.91 -6.70 -22.56
CA THR A 139 -11.47 -6.66 -23.95
C THR A 139 -12.50 -5.94 -24.81
N ILE A 140 -12.15 -5.59 -26.04
CA ILE A 140 -13.10 -5.00 -26.99
C ILE A 140 -14.31 -5.93 -27.28
N HIS A 141 -14.20 -7.23 -27.03
CA HIS A 141 -15.25 -8.21 -27.30
C HIS A 141 -16.29 -8.31 -26.19
N ASN A 142 -15.88 -8.15 -24.91
CA ASN A 142 -16.80 -8.22 -23.76
C ASN A 142 -17.22 -6.85 -23.23
N ALA A 143 -16.53 -5.76 -23.60
CA ALA A 143 -16.73 -4.42 -23.04
C ALA A 143 -18.19 -3.93 -23.08
N LEU A 144 -18.91 -4.18 -24.18
CA LEU A 144 -20.31 -3.75 -24.31
C LEU A 144 -21.26 -4.53 -23.39
N ALA A 145 -21.00 -5.81 -23.15
CA ALA A 145 -21.80 -6.63 -22.26
C ALA A 145 -21.60 -6.17 -20.81
N GLU A 146 -20.33 -6.03 -20.38
CA GLU A 146 -19.96 -5.57 -19.06
C GLU A 146 -20.51 -4.17 -18.76
N ALA A 147 -20.38 -3.24 -19.72
CA ALA A 147 -20.89 -1.88 -19.55
C ALA A 147 -22.41 -1.80 -19.37
N LYS A 148 -23.17 -2.73 -19.93
CA LYS A 148 -24.63 -2.80 -19.74
C LYS A 148 -24.98 -3.22 -18.30
N GLU A 149 -24.18 -4.09 -17.70
CA GLU A 149 -24.38 -4.54 -16.32
C GLU A 149 -23.95 -3.48 -15.31
N ILE A 150 -22.82 -2.81 -15.57
CA ILE A 150 -22.27 -1.77 -14.69
C ILE A 150 -23.12 -0.49 -14.73
N GLY A 151 -23.57 -0.10 -15.94
CA GLY A 151 -24.23 1.18 -16.18
C GLY A 151 -23.25 2.34 -16.43
N PHE A 152 -23.80 3.49 -16.85
CA PHE A 152 -23.01 4.72 -17.10
C PHE A 152 -23.38 5.81 -16.06
N PRO A 153 -22.42 6.69 -15.70
CA PRO A 153 -21.02 6.70 -16.12
C PRO A 153 -20.20 5.57 -15.49
N LEU A 154 -19.24 5.07 -16.24
CA LEU A 154 -18.28 4.07 -15.76
C LEU A 154 -16.83 4.56 -15.96
N ILE A 155 -15.89 3.86 -15.33
CA ILE A 155 -14.46 4.15 -15.47
C ILE A 155 -13.72 2.90 -15.90
N VAL A 156 -12.82 3.04 -16.89
CA VAL A 156 -11.88 2.01 -17.33
C VAL A 156 -10.55 2.27 -16.62
N LYS A 157 -9.97 1.23 -16.02
CA LYS A 157 -8.73 1.32 -15.22
C LYS A 157 -7.75 0.24 -15.65
N ALA A 158 -6.44 0.54 -15.61
CA ALA A 158 -5.39 -0.46 -15.69
C ALA A 158 -5.44 -1.40 -14.47
N ALA A 159 -5.22 -2.69 -14.68
CA ALA A 159 -5.13 -3.69 -13.60
C ALA A 159 -3.83 -3.54 -12.81
N ALA A 160 -2.73 -3.20 -13.49
CA ALA A 160 -1.46 -2.88 -12.89
C ALA A 160 -1.31 -1.36 -12.66
N GLY A 161 -0.52 -0.98 -11.65
CA GLY A 161 -0.19 0.42 -11.36
C GLY A 161 -1.18 1.15 -10.43
N GLY A 162 -0.87 2.42 -10.14
CA GLY A 162 -1.58 3.27 -9.19
C GLY A 162 -1.45 4.76 -9.52
N GLY A 163 -1.92 5.61 -8.58
CA GLY A 163 -1.78 7.08 -8.71
C GLY A 163 -2.65 7.71 -9.80
N GLY A 164 -3.74 7.06 -10.21
CA GLY A 164 -4.69 7.63 -11.18
C GLY A 164 -4.25 7.61 -12.64
N ARG A 165 -3.15 6.95 -12.97
CA ARG A 165 -2.68 6.81 -14.36
C ARG A 165 -3.43 5.71 -15.10
N GLY A 166 -3.71 5.93 -16.40
CA GLY A 166 -4.42 4.95 -17.23
C GLY A 166 -5.91 4.81 -16.92
N MET A 167 -6.51 5.80 -16.23
CA MET A 167 -7.96 5.85 -15.97
C MET A 167 -8.69 6.68 -17.02
N ARG A 168 -9.85 6.17 -17.51
CA ARG A 168 -10.69 6.87 -18.46
C ARG A 168 -12.15 6.77 -18.05
N ILE A 169 -12.78 7.94 -17.85
CA ILE A 169 -14.22 8.03 -17.57
C ILE A 169 -14.96 7.89 -18.90
N VAL A 170 -15.99 7.06 -18.90
CA VAL A 170 -16.86 6.81 -20.05
C VAL A 170 -18.30 7.17 -19.65
N GLU A 171 -18.82 8.23 -20.23
CA GLU A 171 -20.15 8.74 -19.92
C GLU A 171 -21.23 8.07 -20.78
N ARG A 172 -20.85 7.58 -21.95
CA ARG A 172 -21.78 7.10 -22.97
C ARG A 172 -21.21 5.89 -23.73
N VAL A 173 -22.12 5.03 -24.19
CA VAL A 173 -21.78 3.79 -24.88
C VAL A 173 -20.99 3.98 -26.18
N ASP A 174 -21.23 5.08 -26.89
CA ASP A 174 -20.60 5.38 -28.18
C ASP A 174 -19.08 5.62 -28.08
N THR A 175 -18.59 6.07 -26.91
CA THR A 175 -17.15 6.30 -26.65
C THR A 175 -16.46 5.13 -25.94
N LEU A 176 -17.20 4.06 -25.60
CA LEU A 176 -16.71 2.96 -24.77
C LEU A 176 -15.51 2.23 -25.39
N LEU A 177 -15.66 1.72 -26.62
CA LEU A 177 -14.62 0.89 -27.23
C LEU A 177 -13.33 1.67 -27.50
N GLU A 178 -13.44 2.92 -27.92
CA GLU A 178 -12.27 3.79 -28.08
C GLU A 178 -11.56 4.02 -26.73
N SER A 179 -12.33 4.24 -25.67
CA SER A 179 -11.81 4.44 -24.32
C SER A 179 -11.10 3.20 -23.79
N VAL A 180 -11.65 2.00 -24.01
CA VAL A 180 -11.01 0.73 -23.64
C VAL A 180 -9.68 0.56 -24.36
N GLN A 181 -9.66 0.71 -25.70
CA GLN A 181 -8.43 0.59 -26.47
C GLN A 181 -7.37 1.62 -26.07
N ALA A 182 -7.79 2.83 -25.78
CA ALA A 182 -6.86 3.87 -25.33
C ALA A 182 -6.32 3.57 -23.93
N ALA A 183 -7.16 3.07 -23.01
CA ALA A 183 -6.71 2.65 -21.68
C ALA A 183 -5.75 1.45 -21.75
N GLN A 184 -5.96 0.48 -22.64
CA GLN A 184 -5.05 -0.64 -22.86
C GLN A 184 -3.69 -0.18 -23.37
N ARG A 185 -3.64 0.74 -24.36
CA ARG A 185 -2.38 1.31 -24.84
C ARG A 185 -1.63 2.08 -23.75
N ASP A 186 -2.35 2.86 -22.95
CA ASP A 186 -1.75 3.59 -21.83
C ASP A 186 -1.19 2.62 -20.78
N ALA A 187 -1.93 1.56 -20.46
CA ALA A 187 -1.53 0.55 -19.48
C ALA A 187 -0.26 -0.21 -19.93
N GLU A 188 -0.20 -0.64 -21.19
CA GLU A 188 0.98 -1.26 -21.78
C GLU A 188 2.20 -0.32 -21.73
N MET A 189 2.01 0.94 -22.13
CA MET A 189 3.11 1.92 -22.17
C MET A 189 3.67 2.25 -20.78
N TRP A 190 2.80 2.34 -19.75
CA TRP A 190 3.22 2.78 -18.41
C TRP A 190 3.61 1.63 -17.48
N PHE A 191 3.02 0.45 -17.67
CA PHE A 191 3.12 -0.66 -16.72
C PHE A 191 3.61 -1.97 -17.36
N GLY A 192 3.69 -2.05 -18.72
CA GLY A 192 4.08 -3.26 -19.44
C GLY A 192 3.01 -4.36 -19.38
N ASP A 193 1.75 -3.98 -19.11
CA ASP A 193 0.60 -4.88 -19.02
C ASP A 193 -0.64 -4.14 -19.50
N ASP A 194 -1.24 -4.59 -20.60
CA ASP A 194 -2.40 -3.98 -21.25
C ASP A 194 -3.74 -4.34 -20.59
N THR A 195 -3.70 -5.10 -19.49
CA THR A 195 -4.91 -5.55 -18.79
C THR A 195 -5.65 -4.36 -18.18
N VAL A 196 -6.93 -4.22 -18.56
CA VAL A 196 -7.84 -3.22 -18.01
C VAL A 196 -9.11 -3.86 -17.49
N TYR A 197 -9.78 -3.19 -16.56
CA TYR A 197 -11.09 -3.56 -16.02
C TYR A 197 -12.00 -2.34 -15.98
N MET A 198 -13.31 -2.55 -15.76
CA MET A 198 -14.31 -1.49 -15.67
C MET A 198 -15.06 -1.54 -14.35
N GLU A 199 -15.42 -0.37 -13.84
CA GLU A 199 -16.28 -0.23 -12.67
C GLU A 199 -17.16 1.03 -12.77
N ARG A 200 -18.20 1.11 -11.93
CA ARG A 200 -19.04 2.29 -11.82
C ARG A 200 -18.20 3.52 -11.47
N PHE A 201 -18.41 4.63 -12.14
CA PHE A 201 -17.76 5.89 -11.78
C PHE A 201 -18.53 6.57 -10.64
N LEU A 202 -17.85 6.76 -9.51
CA LEU A 202 -18.38 7.51 -8.37
C LEU A 202 -18.14 9.01 -8.61
N GLN A 203 -19.18 9.82 -8.42
CA GLN A 203 -19.15 11.22 -8.87
C GLN A 203 -18.57 12.19 -7.84
N LYS A 204 -18.82 11.95 -6.56
CA LYS A 204 -18.41 12.82 -5.45
C LYS A 204 -17.94 12.03 -4.23
N PRO A 205 -17.09 11.03 -4.42
CA PRO A 205 -16.67 10.20 -3.30
C PRO A 205 -15.73 10.95 -2.38
N ARG A 206 -15.79 10.62 -1.09
CA ARG A 206 -14.74 10.89 -0.12
C ARG A 206 -13.71 9.75 -0.16
N HIS A 207 -12.46 10.07 0.07
CA HIS A 207 -11.41 9.06 0.24
C HIS A 207 -11.25 8.79 1.73
N VAL A 208 -11.72 7.63 2.16
CA VAL A 208 -11.64 7.18 3.55
C VAL A 208 -10.82 5.89 3.59
N GLU A 209 -9.98 5.75 4.61
CA GLU A 209 -9.10 4.59 4.72
C GLU A 209 -9.09 4.03 6.14
N VAL A 210 -8.87 2.73 6.26
CA VAL A 210 -8.85 2.00 7.55
C VAL A 210 -7.46 1.45 7.81
N GLN A 211 -6.87 1.88 8.95
CA GLN A 211 -5.59 1.35 9.43
C GLN A 211 -5.79 0.02 10.13
N VAL A 212 -5.01 -0.99 9.76
CA VAL A 212 -5.03 -2.31 10.40
C VAL A 212 -3.63 -2.73 10.85
N LEU A 213 -3.62 -3.64 11.84
CA LEU A 213 -2.45 -4.40 12.26
C LEU A 213 -2.84 -5.88 12.35
N GLY A 214 -2.03 -6.75 11.76
CA GLY A 214 -2.21 -8.21 11.84
C GLY A 214 -0.95 -8.89 12.36
N ASP A 215 -1.12 -9.95 13.15
CA ASP A 215 0.01 -10.70 13.74
C ASP A 215 0.56 -11.82 12.86
N GLY A 216 -0.04 -12.05 11.69
CA GLY A 216 0.33 -13.14 10.79
C GLY A 216 -0.20 -14.51 11.18
N ASN A 217 -0.94 -14.63 12.30
CA ASN A 217 -1.45 -15.87 12.87
C ASN A 217 -2.99 -15.92 12.97
N GLY A 218 -3.67 -15.00 12.27
CA GLY A 218 -5.12 -14.93 12.24
C GLY A 218 -5.74 -13.97 13.25
N HIS A 219 -4.94 -13.19 13.97
CA HIS A 219 -5.46 -12.08 14.76
C HIS A 219 -5.16 -10.75 14.08
N ALA A 220 -6.12 -9.87 14.12
CA ALA A 220 -5.98 -8.51 13.57
C ALA A 220 -6.83 -7.52 14.36
N ILE A 221 -6.42 -6.27 14.35
CA ILE A 221 -7.15 -5.14 14.89
C ILE A 221 -7.19 -4.00 13.88
N HIS A 222 -8.17 -3.13 13.98
CA HIS A 222 -8.17 -1.84 13.33
C HIS A 222 -7.72 -0.73 14.31
N LEU A 223 -7.13 0.33 13.75
CA LEU A 223 -6.77 1.56 14.48
C LEU A 223 -7.57 2.74 13.93
N TYR A 224 -8.88 2.53 13.74
CA TYR A 224 -9.83 3.48 13.16
C TYR A 224 -9.51 3.87 11.72
N ASP A 225 -10.20 4.90 11.29
CA ASP A 225 -10.24 5.41 9.93
C ASP A 225 -9.57 6.80 9.84
N ARG A 226 -9.19 7.16 8.61
CA ARG A 226 -8.73 8.49 8.22
C ARG A 226 -9.53 8.99 7.03
N ASP A 227 -9.80 10.28 6.97
CA ASP A 227 -10.24 10.96 5.76
C ASP A 227 -9.05 11.59 5.04
N CYS A 228 -8.86 11.22 3.79
CA CYS A 228 -7.80 11.70 2.93
C CYS A 228 -8.35 12.35 1.65
N SER A 229 -9.56 12.92 1.72
CA SER A 229 -10.25 13.49 0.57
C SER A 229 -9.59 14.76 0.03
N LEU A 230 -8.86 15.51 0.88
CA LEU A 230 -8.16 16.70 0.43
C LEU A 230 -6.87 16.31 -0.31
N GLN A 231 -6.97 16.26 -1.62
CA GLN A 231 -5.91 15.79 -2.51
C GLN A 231 -5.57 16.82 -3.59
N ARG A 232 -4.33 16.77 -4.06
CA ARG A 232 -3.87 17.49 -5.25
C ARG A 232 -3.29 16.50 -6.25
N ARG A 233 -3.91 16.38 -7.42
CA ARG A 233 -3.49 15.42 -8.47
C ARG A 233 -3.33 13.99 -7.92
N HIS A 234 -4.33 13.53 -7.16
CA HIS A 234 -4.35 12.23 -6.49
C HIS A 234 -3.25 12.01 -5.43
N GLN A 235 -2.66 13.08 -4.93
CA GLN A 235 -1.75 13.05 -3.78
C GLN A 235 -2.45 13.64 -2.57
N LYS A 236 -2.47 12.91 -1.46
CA LYS A 236 -3.00 13.35 -0.17
C LYS A 236 -2.24 14.60 0.31
N VAL A 237 -2.94 15.60 0.80
CA VAL A 237 -2.37 16.88 1.25
C VAL A 237 -2.69 17.14 2.71
N LEU A 238 -3.88 16.73 3.16
CA LEU A 238 -4.32 16.83 4.54
C LEU A 238 -5.14 15.59 4.88
N GLU A 239 -4.84 15.00 6.02
CA GLU A 239 -5.49 13.81 6.56
C GLU A 239 -6.09 14.10 7.94
N GLU A 240 -7.31 13.64 8.16
CA GLU A 240 -8.03 13.76 9.44
C GLU A 240 -8.33 12.37 10.02
N ALA A 241 -8.18 12.21 11.33
CA ALA A 241 -8.57 10.98 12.03
C ALA A 241 -9.31 11.31 13.35
N PRO A 242 -10.41 10.60 13.62
CA PRO A 242 -11.19 9.76 12.70
C PRO A 242 -11.88 10.61 11.61
N ALA A 243 -12.27 9.97 10.49
CA ALA A 243 -12.97 10.65 9.39
C ALA A 243 -14.27 11.31 9.88
N PRO A 244 -14.48 12.61 9.64
CA PRO A 244 -15.65 13.31 10.15
C PRO A 244 -16.94 12.88 9.44
N ASN A 245 -18.09 12.99 10.12
CA ASN A 245 -19.43 12.84 9.56
C ASN A 245 -19.67 11.50 8.80
N LEU A 246 -19.08 10.41 9.26
CA LEU A 246 -19.44 9.07 8.80
C LEU A 246 -20.62 8.56 9.64
N PRO A 247 -21.62 7.89 9.04
CA PRO A 247 -22.65 7.18 9.79
C PRO A 247 -22.01 6.13 10.71
N GLU A 248 -22.41 6.12 11.97
CA GLU A 248 -21.77 5.27 13.01
C GLU A 248 -21.80 3.78 12.64
N GLN A 249 -22.96 3.30 12.16
CA GLN A 249 -23.10 1.90 11.76
C GLN A 249 -22.22 1.56 10.54
N ALA A 250 -22.21 2.39 9.52
CA ALA A 250 -21.38 2.16 8.33
C ALA A 250 -19.88 2.15 8.68
N ARG A 251 -19.45 3.03 9.60
CA ARG A 251 -18.10 3.01 10.16
C ARG A 251 -17.82 1.70 10.87
N ALA A 252 -18.68 1.26 11.79
CA ALA A 252 -18.47 0.03 12.54
C ALA A 252 -18.39 -1.19 11.62
N ASP A 253 -19.27 -1.26 10.64
CA ASP A 253 -19.33 -2.37 9.69
C ASP A 253 -18.05 -2.46 8.83
N ILE A 254 -17.55 -1.32 8.31
CA ILE A 254 -16.33 -1.34 7.47
C ILE A 254 -15.08 -1.64 8.28
N LEU A 255 -14.97 -1.11 9.50
CA LEU A 255 -13.84 -1.42 10.39
C LEU A 255 -13.80 -2.93 10.69
N GLN A 256 -14.95 -3.54 11.00
CA GLN A 256 -15.03 -4.98 11.26
C GLN A 256 -14.74 -5.81 9.99
N ALA A 257 -15.23 -5.39 8.82
CA ALA A 257 -14.95 -6.06 7.57
C ALA A 257 -13.44 -6.10 7.25
N CYS A 258 -12.72 -5.00 7.50
CA CYS A 258 -11.26 -4.96 7.34
C CYS A 258 -10.53 -5.92 8.29
N VAL A 259 -10.97 -6.00 9.56
CA VAL A 259 -10.41 -6.95 10.53
C VAL A 259 -10.66 -8.38 10.07
N ASN A 260 -11.88 -8.72 9.66
CA ASN A 260 -12.23 -10.05 9.18
C ASN A 260 -11.41 -10.45 7.94
N ALA A 261 -11.20 -9.51 7.01
CA ALA A 261 -10.35 -9.74 5.84
C ALA A 261 -8.89 -10.04 6.23
N CYS A 262 -8.32 -9.27 7.16
CA CYS A 262 -6.98 -9.51 7.69
C CYS A 262 -6.85 -10.86 8.38
N GLN A 263 -7.86 -11.26 9.18
CA GLN A 263 -7.88 -12.55 9.85
C GLN A 263 -7.94 -13.71 8.85
N LEU A 264 -8.80 -13.61 7.85
CA LEU A 264 -8.95 -14.61 6.79
C LEU A 264 -7.66 -14.82 5.99
N MET A 265 -6.95 -13.73 5.70
CA MET A 265 -5.67 -13.76 5.00
C MET A 265 -4.48 -14.12 5.90
N GLN A 266 -4.67 -14.15 7.22
CA GLN A 266 -3.56 -14.21 8.19
C GLN A 266 -2.52 -13.10 7.92
N TYR A 267 -3.02 -11.89 7.73
CA TYR A 267 -2.20 -10.73 7.39
C TYR A 267 -1.16 -10.44 8.48
N ARG A 268 0.08 -10.11 8.07
CA ARG A 268 1.19 -9.77 8.97
C ARG A 268 1.60 -8.31 8.78
N GLY A 269 1.75 -7.58 9.87
CA GLY A 269 2.25 -6.21 9.90
C GLY A 269 1.16 -5.14 9.75
N ALA A 270 1.59 -3.92 9.45
CA ALA A 270 0.71 -2.79 9.21
C ALA A 270 0.17 -2.81 7.78
N GLY A 271 -1.09 -2.44 7.62
CA GLY A 271 -1.73 -2.27 6.31
C GLY A 271 -2.81 -1.22 6.39
N THR A 272 -3.20 -0.70 5.23
CA THR A 272 -4.28 0.28 5.11
C THR A 272 -5.19 -0.09 3.98
N PHE A 273 -6.49 -0.27 4.28
CA PHE A 273 -7.52 -0.44 3.27
C PHE A 273 -8.02 0.92 2.84
N GLU A 274 -7.95 1.25 1.57
CA GLU A 274 -8.46 2.49 1.00
C GLU A 274 -9.82 2.29 0.36
N PHE A 275 -10.74 3.23 0.63
CA PHE A 275 -12.12 3.21 0.18
C PHE A 275 -12.52 4.53 -0.45
N LEU A 276 -13.43 4.45 -1.42
CA LEU A 276 -14.30 5.56 -1.77
C LEU A 276 -15.59 5.44 -0.96
N PHE A 277 -16.00 6.54 -0.33
CA PHE A 277 -17.24 6.63 0.43
C PHE A 277 -18.19 7.61 -0.26
N GLU A 278 -19.33 7.12 -0.73
CA GLU A 278 -20.37 7.92 -1.40
C GLU A 278 -21.76 7.40 -1.00
N ASP A 279 -22.70 8.30 -0.78
CA ASP A 279 -24.10 7.98 -0.48
C ASP A 279 -24.32 7.00 0.69
N GLY A 280 -23.43 7.03 1.68
CA GLY A 280 -23.52 6.17 2.88
C GLY A 280 -22.84 4.81 2.73
N GLU A 281 -22.26 4.50 1.60
CA GLU A 281 -21.63 3.22 1.28
C GLU A 281 -20.12 3.34 1.07
N PHE A 282 -19.39 2.33 1.51
CA PHE A 282 -17.96 2.19 1.28
C PHE A 282 -17.69 1.31 0.07
N PHE A 283 -16.67 1.67 -0.71
CA PHE A 283 -16.23 0.89 -1.86
C PHE A 283 -14.71 0.75 -1.84
N PHE A 284 -14.22 -0.47 -1.64
CA PHE A 284 -12.78 -0.77 -1.65
C PHE A 284 -12.13 -0.43 -2.99
N ILE A 285 -10.97 0.21 -2.94
CA ILE A 285 -10.18 0.54 -4.12
C ILE A 285 -8.82 -0.12 -4.14
N GLU A 286 -8.11 -0.13 -2.99
CA GLU A 286 -6.81 -0.80 -2.87
C GLU A 286 -6.44 -1.04 -1.41
N MET A 287 -5.44 -1.89 -1.17
CA MET A 287 -4.81 -2.05 0.12
C MET A 287 -3.32 -1.75 0.02
N ASN A 288 -2.85 -0.78 0.77
CA ASN A 288 -1.43 -0.54 0.93
C ASN A 288 -0.84 -1.52 1.94
N THR A 289 0.06 -2.37 1.47
CA THR A 289 0.69 -3.44 2.27
C THR A 289 1.95 -2.95 2.98
N ARG A 290 1.89 -1.79 3.57
CA ARG A 290 2.99 -1.07 4.25
C ARG A 290 2.44 -0.04 5.22
N VAL A 291 3.33 0.56 6.00
CA VAL A 291 3.03 1.83 6.67
C VAL A 291 2.85 2.95 5.63
N GLN A 292 1.99 3.92 5.90
CA GLN A 292 1.77 5.08 5.04
C GLN A 292 2.39 6.35 5.65
N VAL A 293 2.55 7.40 4.82
CA VAL A 293 3.06 8.71 5.26
C VAL A 293 2.21 9.28 6.39
N GLU A 294 0.89 9.13 6.27
CA GLU A 294 -0.16 9.66 7.15
C GLU A 294 -0.40 8.84 8.43
N HIS A 295 0.40 7.79 8.70
CA HIS A 295 0.27 7.01 9.94
C HIS A 295 0.32 7.85 11.24
N PRO A 296 1.04 8.99 11.29
CA PRO A 296 1.13 9.76 12.52
C PRO A 296 -0.21 10.30 13.04
N VAL A 297 -1.17 10.63 12.15
CA VAL A 297 -2.48 11.12 12.62
C VAL A 297 -3.25 10.01 13.36
N THR A 298 -3.14 8.75 12.92
CA THR A 298 -3.68 7.60 13.64
C THR A 298 -2.98 7.38 14.98
N GLU A 299 -1.66 7.49 15.02
CA GLU A 299 -0.89 7.36 16.26
C GLU A 299 -1.29 8.42 17.30
N MET A 300 -1.52 9.66 16.85
CA MET A 300 -1.92 10.76 17.73
C MET A 300 -3.29 10.55 18.37
N VAL A 301 -4.24 9.92 17.69
CA VAL A 301 -5.60 9.69 18.23
C VAL A 301 -5.73 8.36 18.98
N THR A 302 -4.90 7.38 18.68
CA THR A 302 -4.97 6.04 19.33
C THR A 302 -3.94 5.85 20.44
N GLY A 303 -2.85 6.61 20.44
CA GLY A 303 -1.72 6.39 21.32
C GLY A 303 -0.88 5.15 20.97
N VAL A 304 -1.12 4.52 19.81
CA VAL A 304 -0.39 3.33 19.35
C VAL A 304 0.70 3.73 18.38
N ASP A 305 1.95 3.45 18.69
CA ASP A 305 3.09 3.61 17.78
C ASP A 305 3.07 2.46 16.76
N ILE A 306 2.69 2.76 15.52
CA ILE A 306 2.52 1.74 14.46
C ILE A 306 3.86 1.11 14.07
N ILE A 307 4.94 1.89 14.04
CA ILE A 307 6.28 1.38 13.70
C ILE A 307 6.79 0.44 14.80
N GLU A 308 6.58 0.79 16.08
CA GLU A 308 6.93 -0.13 17.17
C GLU A 308 6.13 -1.44 17.07
N GLN A 309 4.85 -1.37 16.70
CA GLN A 309 4.05 -2.60 16.50
C GLN A 309 4.56 -3.42 15.31
N GLN A 310 4.97 -2.81 14.20
CA GLN A 310 5.60 -3.55 13.11
C GLN A 310 6.87 -4.29 13.57
N LEU A 311 7.71 -3.63 14.37
CA LEU A 311 8.94 -4.24 14.94
C LEU A 311 8.64 -5.37 15.94
N ARG A 312 7.53 -5.29 16.67
CA ARG A 312 7.11 -6.32 17.64
C ARG A 312 6.44 -7.52 16.98
N ILE A 313 5.74 -7.31 15.87
CA ILE A 313 5.08 -8.37 15.09
C ILE A 313 6.11 -9.20 14.33
N ALA A 314 7.16 -8.60 13.86
CA ALA A 314 8.25 -9.26 13.16
C ALA A 314 9.16 -10.04 14.13
#